data_ed800f689abd86d29a7b9cbf8d4e3416
#
_entry.id   ed800f689abd86d29a7b9cbf8d4e3416
#
_cell.length_a   1.000
_cell.length_b   1.000
_cell.length_c   1.000
_cell.angle_alpha   90.00
_cell.angle_beta   90.00
_cell.angle_gamma   90.00
#
_symmetry.space_group_name_H-M   'P 1'
#
loop_
_entity.id
_entity.type
_entity.pdbx_description
1 polymer ?
#
loop_
_entity_poly.entity_id
_entity_poly.type
_entity_poly.pdbx_seq_one_letter_code
_entity_poly.pdbx_strand_id
1 'polypeptide(L)'
;MNDMNQTIIDAFHFRHATKQFDASKTISNEDFETILEAGRLSPSSLGLEPWKFVVVQSKTLRDKLKPHSWGAQKQLDSASHFMLIFARKNVTSQSPYVQNLVKNVKGYEESTIPAVYQKYDDFQTEFHINDNERTLYDWACKQTYIALGNMMTSAALLGIDSCPIEGFDVDTVTPVSYTHLTLPTN
;
A
#
# COMPACT_ATOMS: atom_id res chain seq x y z
N MET A 1 0.45 -30.55 15.47
CA MET A 1 0.52 -29.09 15.26
C MET A 1 -0.90 -28.57 15.37
N ASN A 2 -1.12 -27.40 15.97
CA ASN A 2 -2.46 -26.81 15.98
C ASN A 2 -2.87 -26.56 14.51
N ASP A 3 -4.12 -26.79 14.13
CA ASP A 3 -4.66 -26.62 12.77
C ASP A 3 -4.31 -25.23 12.19
N MET A 4 -4.42 -24.19 13.02
CA MET A 4 -4.07 -22.81 12.62
C MET A 4 -2.58 -22.66 12.25
N ASN A 5 -1.66 -23.30 12.96
CA ASN A 5 -0.24 -23.22 12.63
C ASN A 5 0.05 -23.81 11.26
N GLN A 6 -0.60 -24.92 10.93
CA GLN A 6 -0.46 -25.53 9.61
C GLN A 6 -1.07 -24.65 8.53
N THR A 7 -2.27 -24.08 8.75
CA THR A 7 -2.91 -23.13 7.82
C THR A 7 -2.00 -21.96 7.46
N ILE A 8 -1.33 -21.36 8.45
CA ILE A 8 -0.39 -20.27 8.21
C ILE A 8 0.77 -20.73 7.32
N ILE A 9 1.39 -21.85 7.64
CA ILE A 9 2.55 -22.37 6.87
C ILE A 9 2.13 -22.74 5.45
N ASP A 10 0.95 -23.34 5.27
CA ASP A 10 0.41 -23.72 3.96
C ASP A 10 0.15 -22.46 3.09
N ALA A 11 -0.32 -21.36 3.67
CA ALA A 11 -0.47 -20.09 2.96
C ALA A 11 0.89 -19.55 2.45
N PHE A 12 1.96 -19.68 3.23
CA PHE A 12 3.30 -19.29 2.78
C PHE A 12 3.86 -20.22 1.69
N HIS A 13 3.55 -21.50 1.72
CA HIS A 13 3.90 -22.45 0.63
C HIS A 13 3.07 -22.19 -0.63
N PHE A 14 1.80 -21.84 -0.49
CA PHE A 14 0.90 -21.51 -1.61
C PHE A 14 1.37 -20.24 -2.34
N ARG A 15 1.79 -19.22 -1.59
CA ARG A 15 2.10 -17.89 -2.11
C ARG A 15 3.33 -17.91 -3.02
N HIS A 16 3.16 -17.44 -4.26
CA HIS A 16 4.22 -17.18 -5.21
C HIS A 16 3.90 -15.97 -6.09
N ALA A 17 4.87 -15.48 -6.85
CA ALA A 17 4.65 -14.36 -7.78
C ALA A 17 3.99 -14.86 -9.07
N THR A 18 2.68 -14.94 -9.08
CA THR A 18 1.87 -15.43 -10.20
C THR A 18 2.09 -14.60 -11.46
N LYS A 19 2.51 -15.21 -12.54
CA LYS A 19 2.88 -14.51 -13.77
C LYS A 19 1.71 -14.21 -14.69
N GLN A 20 0.64 -14.99 -14.58
CA GLN A 20 -0.59 -14.83 -15.35
C GLN A 20 -1.74 -15.44 -14.57
N PHE A 21 -2.82 -14.68 -14.44
CA PHE A 21 -4.03 -15.13 -13.75
C PHE A 21 -5.05 -15.72 -14.73
N ASP A 22 -6.02 -16.43 -14.20
CA ASP A 22 -7.17 -16.89 -14.96
C ASP A 22 -8.18 -15.73 -15.11
N ALA A 23 -8.22 -15.12 -16.27
CA ALA A 23 -9.09 -13.96 -16.54
C ALA A 23 -10.60 -14.28 -16.49
N SER A 24 -10.97 -15.56 -16.45
CA SER A 24 -12.38 -15.99 -16.26
C SER A 24 -12.83 -15.96 -14.80
N LYS A 25 -11.87 -15.84 -13.85
CA LYS A 25 -12.13 -15.81 -12.43
C LYS A 25 -12.04 -14.39 -11.87
N THR A 26 -12.95 -14.06 -10.98
CA THR A 26 -12.98 -12.77 -10.29
C THR A 26 -13.00 -13.01 -8.78
N ILE A 27 -12.20 -12.24 -8.05
CA ILE A 27 -12.22 -12.23 -6.59
C ILE A 27 -13.57 -11.66 -6.14
N SER A 28 -14.19 -12.23 -5.10
CA SER A 28 -15.40 -11.69 -4.50
C SER A 28 -15.13 -10.31 -3.88
N ASN A 29 -16.14 -9.46 -3.80
CA ASN A 29 -16.00 -8.17 -3.12
C ASN A 29 -15.61 -8.36 -1.65
N GLU A 30 -16.19 -9.34 -0.96
CA GLU A 30 -15.91 -9.63 0.45
C GLU A 30 -14.44 -10.02 0.67
N ASP A 31 -13.89 -10.91 -0.15
CA ASP A 31 -12.49 -11.31 -0.07
C ASP A 31 -11.56 -10.14 -0.38
N PHE A 32 -11.91 -9.34 -1.40
CA PHE A 32 -11.09 -8.18 -1.76
C PHE A 32 -11.10 -7.09 -0.68
N GLU A 33 -12.25 -6.79 -0.08
CA GLU A 33 -12.38 -5.89 1.07
C GLU A 33 -11.54 -6.39 2.26
N THR A 34 -11.53 -7.70 2.52
CA THR A 34 -10.70 -8.30 3.58
C THR A 34 -9.21 -8.07 3.31
N ILE A 35 -8.76 -8.21 2.06
CA ILE A 35 -7.37 -7.94 1.67
C ILE A 35 -7.03 -6.45 1.85
N LEU A 36 -7.92 -5.55 1.44
CA LEU A 36 -7.75 -4.10 1.61
C LEU A 36 -7.66 -3.72 3.09
N GLU A 37 -8.52 -4.31 3.91
CA GLU A 37 -8.57 -4.06 5.35
C GLU A 37 -7.28 -4.55 6.04
N ALA A 38 -6.74 -5.69 5.64
CA ALA A 38 -5.43 -6.17 6.12
C ALA A 38 -4.30 -5.18 5.79
N GLY A 39 -4.36 -4.55 4.62
CA GLY A 39 -3.45 -3.46 4.24
C GLY A 39 -3.64 -2.23 5.12
N ARG A 40 -4.89 -1.79 5.32
CA ARG A 40 -5.24 -0.62 6.14
C ARG A 40 -4.84 -0.78 7.60
N LEU A 41 -5.05 -1.96 8.17
CA LEU A 41 -4.71 -2.30 9.56
C LEU A 41 -3.23 -2.61 9.78
N SER A 42 -2.42 -2.59 8.75
CA SER A 42 -0.99 -2.86 8.87
C SER A 42 -0.30 -1.86 9.79
N PRO A 43 0.65 -2.31 10.63
CA PRO A 43 1.41 -1.39 11.46
C PRO A 43 2.37 -0.56 10.60
N SER A 44 2.66 0.64 11.07
CA SER A 44 3.70 1.49 10.49
C SER A 44 4.48 2.21 11.58
N SER A 45 5.71 2.64 11.29
CA SER A 45 6.51 3.41 12.24
C SER A 45 5.76 4.68 12.64
N LEU A 46 5.70 4.94 13.96
CA LEU A 46 4.92 6.02 14.57
C LEU A 46 3.41 5.95 14.26
N GLY A 47 2.95 4.89 13.61
CA GLY A 47 1.57 4.76 13.13
C GLY A 47 1.18 5.85 12.12
N LEU A 48 2.10 6.32 11.29
CA LEU A 48 1.85 7.39 10.33
C LEU A 48 1.21 6.93 9.02
N GLU A 49 1.13 5.61 8.79
CA GLU A 49 0.40 5.00 7.67
C GLU A 49 0.68 5.70 6.31
N PRO A 50 1.97 5.85 5.92
CA PRO A 50 2.35 6.72 4.82
C PRO A 50 2.07 6.10 3.44
N TRP A 51 0.92 5.48 3.27
CA TRP A 51 0.50 4.82 2.04
C TRP A 51 -0.81 5.37 1.49
N LYS A 52 -1.03 5.07 0.22
CA LYS A 52 -2.33 5.20 -0.43
C LYS A 52 -2.51 4.02 -1.37
N PHE A 53 -3.59 3.28 -1.18
CA PHE A 53 -3.98 2.19 -2.07
C PHE A 53 -4.92 2.71 -3.16
N VAL A 54 -4.66 2.32 -4.40
CA VAL A 54 -5.48 2.71 -5.55
C VAL A 54 -5.78 1.46 -6.37
N VAL A 55 -7.06 1.08 -6.42
CA VAL A 55 -7.53 -0.07 -7.19
C VAL A 55 -7.79 0.34 -8.63
N VAL A 56 -7.11 -0.32 -9.58
CA VAL A 56 -7.18 -0.03 -11.01
C VAL A 56 -8.02 -1.10 -11.70
N GLN A 57 -9.34 -0.82 -11.83
CA GLN A 57 -10.27 -1.72 -12.53
C GLN A 57 -10.55 -1.29 -13.95
N SER A 58 -10.33 -0.01 -14.29
CA SER A 58 -10.51 0.50 -15.64
C SER A 58 -9.54 -0.14 -16.62
N LYS A 59 -10.09 -0.84 -17.64
CA LYS A 59 -9.29 -1.41 -18.73
C LYS A 59 -8.45 -0.33 -19.43
N THR A 60 -9.04 0.83 -19.70
CA THR A 60 -8.35 1.96 -20.33
C THR A 60 -7.13 2.41 -19.52
N LEU A 61 -7.23 2.43 -18.18
CA LEU A 61 -6.10 2.81 -17.35
C LEU A 61 -5.05 1.68 -17.30
N ARG A 62 -5.46 0.42 -17.23
CA ARG A 62 -4.53 -0.72 -17.31
C ARG A 62 -3.76 -0.72 -18.64
N ASP A 63 -4.44 -0.45 -19.77
CA ASP A 63 -3.82 -0.36 -21.09
C ASP A 63 -2.79 0.80 -21.16
N LYS A 64 -3.06 1.93 -20.50
CA LYS A 64 -2.11 3.06 -20.41
C LYS A 64 -0.91 2.77 -19.50
N LEU A 65 -1.08 2.00 -18.44
CA LEU A 65 0.00 1.61 -17.53
C LEU A 65 0.92 0.56 -18.14
N LYS A 66 0.40 -0.30 -18.99
CA LYS A 66 1.07 -1.49 -19.51
C LYS A 66 2.39 -1.20 -20.23
N PRO A 67 2.52 -0.20 -21.14
CA PRO A 67 3.78 0.12 -21.81
C PRO A 67 4.91 0.51 -20.84
N HIS A 68 4.55 1.01 -19.65
CA HIS A 68 5.47 1.54 -18.63
C HIS A 68 5.65 0.58 -17.45
N SER A 69 5.11 -0.64 -17.54
CA SER A 69 5.10 -1.63 -16.45
C SER A 69 5.58 -2.98 -16.96
N TRP A 70 6.89 -3.08 -17.26
CA TRP A 70 7.48 -4.30 -17.86
C TRP A 70 7.34 -5.54 -16.97
N GLY A 71 7.24 -5.38 -15.67
CA GLY A 71 7.01 -6.46 -14.70
C GLY A 71 5.55 -6.91 -14.61
N ALA A 72 4.60 -6.18 -15.20
CA ALA A 72 3.15 -6.39 -15.03
C ALA A 72 2.40 -6.75 -16.33
N GLN A 73 3.10 -7.13 -17.39
CA GLN A 73 2.53 -7.24 -18.73
C GLN A 73 1.30 -8.17 -18.80
N LYS A 74 1.42 -9.37 -18.26
CA LYS A 74 0.33 -10.36 -18.26
C LYS A 74 -0.65 -10.13 -17.10
N GLN A 75 -0.17 -9.62 -15.98
CA GLN A 75 -0.97 -9.36 -14.80
C GLN A 75 -1.99 -8.23 -15.05
N LEU A 76 -1.59 -7.17 -15.76
CA LEU A 76 -2.50 -6.08 -16.14
C LEU A 76 -3.66 -6.56 -17.03
N ASP A 77 -3.43 -7.58 -17.87
CA ASP A 77 -4.47 -8.15 -18.71
C ASP A 77 -5.38 -9.14 -17.98
N SER A 78 -4.82 -9.92 -17.04
CA SER A 78 -5.49 -11.11 -16.53
C SER A 78 -5.93 -11.04 -15.07
N ALA A 79 -5.36 -10.13 -14.27
CA ALA A 79 -5.70 -10.03 -12.86
C ALA A 79 -7.12 -9.49 -12.65
N SER A 80 -7.89 -10.16 -11.79
CA SER A 80 -9.20 -9.69 -11.33
C SER A 80 -9.09 -8.26 -10.78
N HIS A 81 -8.19 -8.04 -9.85
CA HIS A 81 -7.91 -6.73 -9.28
C HIS A 81 -6.43 -6.36 -9.49
N PHE A 82 -6.18 -5.11 -9.84
CA PHE A 82 -4.85 -4.54 -9.95
C PHE A 82 -4.75 -3.32 -9.04
N MET A 83 -3.73 -3.27 -8.20
CA MET A 83 -3.62 -2.21 -7.20
C MET A 83 -2.26 -1.54 -7.28
N LEU A 84 -2.26 -0.22 -7.16
CA LEU A 84 -1.07 0.60 -6.95
C LEU A 84 -0.96 0.96 -5.48
N ILE A 85 0.22 0.76 -4.91
CA ILE A 85 0.55 1.16 -3.54
C ILE A 85 1.52 2.34 -3.63
N PHE A 86 1.05 3.52 -3.24
CA PHE A 86 1.85 4.72 -3.23
C PHE A 86 2.40 5.00 -1.83
N ALA A 87 3.69 5.34 -1.76
CA ALA A 87 4.26 5.97 -0.57
C ALA A 87 4.03 7.48 -0.61
N ARG A 88 3.68 8.06 0.54
CA ARG A 88 3.51 9.52 0.67
C ARG A 88 4.87 10.21 0.78
N LYS A 89 5.03 11.31 0.09
CA LYS A 89 6.10 12.28 0.32
C LYS A 89 5.75 13.17 1.52
N ASN A 90 6.74 13.79 2.10
CA ASN A 90 6.58 14.81 3.17
C ASN A 90 5.79 14.33 4.38
N VAL A 91 6.13 13.16 4.92
CA VAL A 91 5.47 12.57 6.10
C VAL A 91 6.12 13.15 7.37
N THR A 92 5.91 14.45 7.59
CA THR A 92 6.41 15.19 8.77
C THR A 92 5.24 15.71 9.61
N SER A 93 5.48 16.12 10.85
CA SER A 93 4.49 16.73 11.74
C SER A 93 3.81 17.96 11.11
N GLN A 94 4.50 18.67 10.23
CA GLN A 94 4.02 19.87 9.55
C GLN A 94 3.15 19.58 8.33
N SER A 95 3.13 18.34 7.83
CA SER A 95 2.36 18.02 6.63
C SER A 95 0.84 18.00 6.91
N PRO A 96 0.00 18.50 5.98
CA PRO A 96 -1.44 18.44 6.13
C PRO A 96 -1.97 17.01 6.35
N TYR A 97 -1.29 16.03 5.75
CA TYR A 97 -1.64 14.62 5.92
C TYR A 97 -1.49 14.16 7.38
N VAL A 98 -0.30 14.40 7.99
CA VAL A 98 -0.03 13.99 9.38
C VAL A 98 -0.92 14.76 10.35
N GLN A 99 -1.15 16.05 10.10
CA GLN A 99 -2.05 16.84 10.92
C GLN A 99 -3.49 16.33 10.90
N ASN A 100 -4.00 15.99 9.70
CA ASN A 100 -5.32 15.36 9.57
C ASN A 100 -5.37 13.98 10.24
N LEU A 101 -4.33 13.16 10.07
CA LEU A 101 -4.23 11.84 10.68
C LEU A 101 -4.29 11.93 12.21
N VAL A 102 -3.50 12.81 12.80
CA VAL A 102 -3.41 12.99 14.26
C VAL A 102 -4.73 13.53 14.82
N LYS A 103 -5.27 14.57 14.20
CA LYS A 103 -6.43 15.27 14.73
C LYS A 103 -7.74 14.53 14.45
N ASN A 104 -7.98 14.11 13.22
CA ASN A 104 -9.29 13.65 12.77
C ASN A 104 -9.41 12.13 12.71
N VAL A 105 -8.32 11.41 12.45
CA VAL A 105 -8.35 9.95 12.33
C VAL A 105 -8.01 9.28 13.67
N LYS A 106 -6.92 9.70 14.31
CA LYS A 106 -6.51 9.18 15.61
C LYS A 106 -7.22 9.84 16.79
N GLY A 107 -7.82 11.01 16.59
CA GLY A 107 -8.62 11.70 17.59
C GLY A 107 -7.85 12.13 18.84
N TYR A 108 -6.58 12.53 18.68
CA TYR A 108 -5.82 13.05 19.83
C TYR A 108 -6.44 14.35 20.36
N GLU A 109 -6.47 14.48 21.68
CA GLU A 109 -6.88 15.71 22.37
C GLU A 109 -5.99 16.88 21.94
N GLU A 110 -6.58 18.04 21.66
CA GLU A 110 -5.85 19.24 21.18
C GLU A 110 -4.68 19.64 22.10
N SER A 111 -4.83 19.46 23.40
CA SER A 111 -3.77 19.72 24.39
C SER A 111 -2.55 18.79 24.26
N THR A 112 -2.71 17.60 23.69
CA THR A 112 -1.64 16.60 23.55
C THR A 112 -0.96 16.65 22.19
N ILE A 113 -1.60 17.24 21.17
CA ILE A 113 -1.10 17.30 19.79
C ILE A 113 0.33 17.87 19.70
N PRO A 114 0.69 18.98 20.38
CA PRO A 114 2.06 19.51 20.32
C PRO A 114 3.11 18.50 20.77
N ALA A 115 2.85 17.75 21.85
CA ALA A 115 3.76 16.72 22.34
C ALA A 115 3.87 15.53 21.38
N VAL A 116 2.77 15.17 20.70
CA VAL A 116 2.77 14.13 19.67
C VAL A 116 3.64 14.55 18.47
N TYR A 117 3.50 15.79 18.00
CA TYR A 117 4.33 16.29 16.90
C TYR A 117 5.79 16.36 17.28
N GLN A 118 6.12 16.85 18.49
CA GLN A 118 7.50 16.88 18.98
C GLN A 118 8.11 15.48 18.99
N LYS A 119 7.37 14.47 19.49
CA LYS A 119 7.82 13.08 19.48
C LYS A 119 8.11 12.56 18.06
N TYR A 120 7.29 12.96 17.07
CA TYR A 120 7.53 12.56 15.68
C TYR A 120 8.80 13.22 15.12
N ASP A 121 8.98 14.51 15.37
CA ASP A 121 10.14 15.26 14.90
C ASP A 121 11.43 14.78 15.56
N ASP A 122 11.42 14.54 16.88
CA ASP A 122 12.55 14.00 17.62
C ASP A 122 12.97 12.64 17.05
N PHE A 123 12.01 11.73 16.85
CA PHE A 123 12.29 10.42 16.28
C PHE A 123 12.87 10.51 14.86
N GLN A 124 12.27 11.32 14.00
CA GLN A 124 12.75 11.46 12.62
C GLN A 124 14.16 12.09 12.58
N THR A 125 14.48 12.98 13.51
CA THR A 125 15.80 13.61 13.62
C THR A 125 16.83 12.64 14.20
N GLU A 126 16.52 11.96 15.29
CA GLU A 126 17.42 11.00 15.94
C GLU A 126 17.86 9.87 15.01
N PHE A 127 16.94 9.39 14.16
CA PHE A 127 17.20 8.31 13.21
C PHE A 127 17.56 8.79 11.80
N HIS A 128 17.88 10.08 11.61
CA HIS A 128 18.29 10.65 10.33
C HIS A 128 17.28 10.43 9.20
N ILE A 129 15.99 10.34 9.54
CA ILE A 129 14.92 10.09 8.58
C ILE A 129 14.61 11.36 7.78
N ASN A 130 14.63 12.50 8.46
CA ASN A 130 14.29 13.81 7.89
C ASN A 130 15.50 14.64 7.44
N ASP A 131 16.69 14.04 7.32
CA ASP A 131 17.90 14.73 6.86
C ASP A 131 17.73 15.35 5.46
N ASN A 132 16.95 14.70 4.62
CA ASN A 132 16.58 15.20 3.29
C ASN A 132 15.31 14.47 2.76
N GLU A 133 14.78 14.96 1.63
CA GLU A 133 13.56 14.39 1.02
C GLU A 133 13.71 12.91 0.65
N ARG A 134 14.89 12.48 0.25
CA ARG A 134 15.14 11.10 -0.16
C ARG A 134 15.09 10.15 1.04
N THR A 135 15.75 10.48 2.15
CA THR A 135 15.72 9.63 3.35
C THR A 135 14.32 9.52 3.94
N LEU A 136 13.58 10.62 3.96
CA LEU A 136 12.18 10.64 4.39
C LEU A 136 11.28 9.78 3.50
N TYR A 137 11.46 9.89 2.19
CA TYR A 137 10.69 9.09 1.23
C TYR A 137 11.03 7.60 1.31
N ASP A 138 12.33 7.25 1.39
CA ASP A 138 12.76 5.86 1.54
C ASP A 138 12.22 5.23 2.83
N TRP A 139 12.13 6.00 3.92
CA TRP A 139 11.50 5.54 5.14
C TRP A 139 10.00 5.30 4.96
N ALA A 140 9.29 6.19 4.29
CA ALA A 140 7.87 6.00 3.96
C ALA A 140 7.65 4.77 3.06
N CYS A 141 8.51 4.56 2.06
CA CYS A 141 8.46 3.37 1.20
C CYS A 141 8.58 2.06 1.98
N LYS A 142 9.47 1.98 2.98
CA LYS A 142 9.61 0.77 3.81
C LYS A 142 8.30 0.39 4.50
N GLN A 143 7.47 1.36 4.89
CA GLN A 143 6.19 1.09 5.53
C GLN A 143 5.19 0.46 4.56
N THR A 144 5.23 0.83 3.27
CA THR A 144 4.34 0.24 2.25
C THR A 144 4.59 -1.26 2.05
N TYR A 145 5.82 -1.72 2.23
CA TYR A 145 6.16 -3.15 2.14
C TYR A 145 5.58 -3.98 3.28
N ILE A 146 5.37 -3.38 4.46
CA ILE A 146 4.68 -4.05 5.57
C ILE A 146 3.22 -4.30 5.16
N ALA A 147 2.54 -3.28 4.66
CA ALA A 147 1.16 -3.42 4.18
C ALA A 147 1.06 -4.42 3.01
N LEU A 148 1.96 -4.33 2.02
CA LEU A 148 2.02 -5.27 0.90
C LEU A 148 2.18 -6.71 1.38
N GLY A 149 3.10 -6.97 2.33
CA GLY A 149 3.34 -8.31 2.88
C GLY A 149 2.10 -8.88 3.58
N ASN A 150 1.40 -8.06 4.36
CA ASN A 150 0.16 -8.45 5.03
C ASN A 150 -0.96 -8.75 4.03
N MET A 151 -1.15 -7.89 3.02
CA MET A 151 -2.16 -8.10 1.98
C MET A 151 -1.91 -9.38 1.18
N MET A 152 -0.66 -9.66 0.81
CA MET A 152 -0.29 -10.90 0.11
C MET A 152 -0.51 -12.15 0.99
N THR A 153 -0.25 -12.04 2.28
CA THR A 153 -0.49 -13.14 3.23
C THR A 153 -1.97 -13.39 3.42
N SER A 154 -2.77 -12.32 3.54
CA SER A 154 -4.23 -12.41 3.64
C SER A 154 -4.84 -13.01 2.37
N ALA A 155 -4.38 -12.59 1.18
CA ALA A 155 -4.79 -13.20 -0.08
C ALA A 155 -4.50 -14.71 -0.10
N ALA A 156 -3.30 -15.13 0.31
CA ALA A 156 -2.93 -16.54 0.34
C ALA A 156 -3.77 -17.37 1.32
N LEU A 157 -4.11 -16.81 2.49
CA LEU A 157 -5.01 -17.44 3.46
C LEU A 157 -6.44 -17.64 2.91
N LEU A 158 -6.85 -16.77 1.98
CA LEU A 158 -8.12 -16.88 1.25
C LEU A 158 -8.02 -17.77 -0.01
N GLY A 159 -6.85 -18.36 -0.30
CA GLY A 159 -6.61 -19.16 -1.51
C GLY A 159 -6.52 -18.33 -2.79
N ILE A 160 -6.19 -17.05 -2.67
CA ILE A 160 -6.09 -16.08 -3.76
C ILE A 160 -4.64 -15.84 -4.13
N ASP A 161 -4.31 -16.04 -5.40
CA ASP A 161 -2.99 -15.76 -5.97
C ASP A 161 -2.69 -14.27 -5.99
N SER A 162 -1.42 -13.92 -5.77
CA SER A 162 -0.94 -12.53 -5.84
C SER A 162 0.41 -12.42 -6.52
N CYS A 163 0.74 -11.22 -7.00
CA CYS A 163 2.05 -10.91 -7.58
C CYS A 163 2.49 -9.50 -7.20
N PRO A 164 3.50 -9.32 -6.34
CA PRO A 164 4.13 -8.04 -6.13
C PRO A 164 4.95 -7.64 -7.36
N ILE A 165 4.89 -6.37 -7.74
CA ILE A 165 5.52 -5.85 -8.95
C ILE A 165 6.29 -4.59 -8.64
N GLU A 166 7.59 -4.57 -8.95
CA GLU A 166 8.47 -3.40 -8.90
C GLU A 166 8.96 -2.99 -10.31
N GLY A 167 8.71 -3.83 -11.32
CA GLY A 167 9.18 -3.62 -12.68
C GLY A 167 8.32 -2.62 -13.45
N PHE A 168 8.44 -1.33 -13.13
CA PHE A 168 7.73 -0.22 -13.80
C PHE A 168 8.53 1.08 -13.76
N ASP A 169 8.23 1.99 -14.67
CA ASP A 169 8.79 3.34 -14.71
C ASP A 169 7.99 4.26 -13.77
N VAL A 170 8.59 4.61 -12.64
CA VAL A 170 7.97 5.43 -11.58
C VAL A 170 7.59 6.81 -12.10
N ASP A 171 8.45 7.42 -12.94
CA ASP A 171 8.25 8.78 -13.42
C ASP A 171 7.08 8.88 -14.39
N THR A 172 6.80 7.82 -15.13
CA THR A 172 5.67 7.74 -16.05
C THR A 172 4.39 7.19 -15.40
N VAL A 173 4.49 6.13 -14.59
CA VAL A 173 3.33 5.49 -13.97
C VAL A 173 2.66 6.42 -12.95
N THR A 174 3.43 7.18 -12.19
CA THR A 174 2.87 8.08 -11.16
C THR A 174 1.95 9.16 -11.76
N PRO A 175 2.36 9.98 -12.74
CA PRO A 175 1.47 10.97 -13.38
C PRO A 175 0.26 10.34 -14.06
N VAL A 176 0.43 9.24 -14.80
CA VAL A 176 -0.67 8.53 -15.47
C VAL A 176 -1.72 8.08 -14.47
N SER A 177 -1.30 7.60 -13.32
CA SER A 177 -2.21 7.18 -12.25
C SER A 177 -2.94 8.36 -11.62
N TYR A 178 -2.26 9.49 -11.37
CA TYR A 178 -2.86 10.67 -10.74
C TYR A 178 -3.83 11.42 -11.66
N THR A 179 -3.54 11.55 -12.94
CA THR A 179 -4.40 12.30 -13.89
C THR A 179 -5.73 11.58 -14.20
N HIS A 180 -5.82 10.29 -13.92
CA HIS A 180 -7.03 9.50 -14.11
C HIS A 180 -7.79 9.18 -12.81
N LEU A 181 -7.24 9.60 -11.67
CA LEU A 181 -7.85 9.48 -10.36
C LEU A 181 -8.42 10.84 -9.94
N THR A 182 -9.37 11.36 -10.69
CA THR A 182 -10.31 12.34 -10.13
C THR A 182 -11.19 11.59 -9.14
N LEU A 183 -10.67 11.41 -7.92
CA LEU A 183 -11.51 11.02 -6.81
C LEU A 183 -12.49 12.16 -6.56
N PRO A 184 -13.80 11.89 -6.39
CA PRO A 184 -14.67 12.89 -5.82
C PRO A 184 -14.08 13.29 -4.48
N THR A 185 -13.76 14.55 -4.33
CA THR A 185 -13.43 15.17 -3.05
C THR A 185 -14.74 15.22 -2.26
N ASN A 186 -14.96 14.25 -1.39
CA ASN A 186 -15.89 14.34 -0.28
C ASN A 186 -15.11 14.38 1.01
#